data_1ee9f45d8efe86d5b55e50da65c5b29b
#
_entry.id   1ee9f45d8efe86d5b55e50da65c5b29b
#
_cell.length_a   1.000
_cell.length_b   1.000
_cell.length_c   1.000
_cell.angle_alpha   90.00
_cell.angle_beta   90.00
_cell.angle_gamma   90.00
#
_symmetry.space_group_name_H-M   'P 1'
#
loop_
_entity.id
_entity.type
_entity.pdbx_description
1 polymer ?
#
loop_
_entity_poly.entity_id
_entity_poly.type
_entity_poly.pdbx_seq_one_letter_code
_entity_poly.pdbx_strand_id
1 'polypeptide(L)'
;YKGTLTVSGKNFEAMKLPFEIEVVNRTLPEPQKWAFHLDLWQNPYAVARYYQVPLWSKEHFDAMRPIMKMLANVGQRAITASIMHKPWAGQTEDHYDSMIFRMKKLDGTWVYDYTVFDKWVEFMMNEVGIKDLISCYTMIPWALSFDYFDQATNRVQFIKAAPGEEAYAEYWGTFLKDFSRHLREKGWFEKTAISMDERPMEAMREAIKVIKAADPEFKITLAGNYHEEIQGDLYYLSIPYGNQFPEEVKAERERKGQISTVYTCCTEAFPNTFTFSEPAEAAWTVLHAVAGGYDGYLRWAVNSWPMDPLRDSRFRTWAAGDTYSIYPGPRSSIRFERLVEGLQDCEKIHILREELAAKGANGKLKKLNAKLSEFTPEGWIKTNKKSPAKMVSEMNALLNEM
;
A
#
# COMPACT_ATOMS: atom_id res chain seq x y z
N TYR A 1 -17.12 -25.10 -18.28
CA TYR A 1 -16.06 -25.42 -19.24
C TYR A 1 -15.16 -26.50 -18.68
N LYS A 2 -14.81 -27.48 -19.50
CA LYS A 2 -13.86 -28.55 -19.12
C LYS A 2 -12.64 -28.46 -20.02
N GLY A 3 -11.47 -28.62 -19.43
CA GLY A 3 -10.20 -28.53 -20.12
C GLY A 3 -9.17 -29.51 -19.58
N THR A 4 -8.00 -29.53 -20.20
CA THR A 4 -6.90 -30.38 -19.79
C THR A 4 -5.62 -29.57 -19.90
N LEU A 5 -4.88 -29.42 -18.79
CA LEU A 5 -3.53 -28.91 -18.77
C LEU A 5 -2.55 -30.07 -19.00
N THR A 6 -1.70 -29.94 -20.02
CA THR A 6 -0.64 -30.93 -20.26
C THR A 6 0.69 -30.35 -19.84
N VAL A 7 1.37 -31.04 -18.93
CA VAL A 7 2.74 -30.69 -18.51
C VAL A 7 3.67 -31.71 -19.16
N SER A 8 4.63 -31.23 -19.96
CA SER A 8 5.59 -32.09 -20.65
C SER A 8 7.01 -31.53 -20.54
N GLY A 9 7.98 -32.39 -20.63
CA GLY A 9 9.40 -32.05 -20.57
C GLY A 9 10.30 -33.13 -21.17
N LYS A 10 11.59 -32.82 -21.34
CA LYS A 10 12.53 -33.75 -21.99
C LYS A 10 12.74 -35.07 -21.25
N ASN A 11 12.54 -35.11 -19.92
CA ASN A 11 12.97 -36.22 -19.06
C ASN A 11 11.81 -36.85 -18.26
N PHE A 12 10.55 -36.59 -18.63
CA PHE A 12 9.40 -37.22 -18.00
C PHE A 12 8.23 -37.36 -18.99
N GLU A 13 7.38 -38.36 -18.73
CA GLU A 13 6.17 -38.51 -19.50
C GLU A 13 5.19 -37.35 -19.34
N ALA A 14 4.48 -37.01 -20.39
CA ALA A 14 3.50 -35.95 -20.36
C ALA A 14 2.38 -36.23 -19.34
N MET A 15 2.21 -35.37 -18.37
CA MET A 15 1.15 -35.45 -17.37
C MET A 15 -0.06 -34.64 -17.84
N LYS A 16 -1.24 -35.23 -17.78
CA LYS A 16 -2.51 -34.56 -18.10
C LYS A 16 -3.31 -34.32 -16.83
N LEU A 17 -3.60 -33.03 -16.55
CA LEU A 17 -4.37 -32.58 -15.40
C LEU A 17 -5.72 -32.04 -15.92
N PRO A 18 -6.85 -32.72 -15.68
CA PRO A 18 -8.15 -32.20 -16.03
C PRO A 18 -8.52 -31.05 -15.12
N PHE A 19 -9.18 -30.03 -15.66
CA PHE A 19 -9.76 -28.94 -14.89
C PHE A 19 -11.17 -28.61 -15.39
N GLU A 20 -11.95 -28.04 -14.49
CA GLU A 20 -13.29 -27.55 -14.78
C GLU A 20 -13.43 -26.10 -14.27
N ILE A 21 -14.05 -25.26 -15.10
CA ILE A 21 -14.34 -23.87 -14.77
C ILE A 21 -15.85 -23.69 -14.86
N GLU A 22 -16.47 -23.30 -13.77
CA GLU A 22 -17.84 -22.81 -13.71
C GLU A 22 -17.84 -21.28 -13.79
N VAL A 23 -18.58 -20.75 -14.76
CA VAL A 23 -18.79 -19.30 -14.89
C VAL A 23 -20.12 -18.95 -14.25
N VAL A 24 -20.09 -18.26 -13.12
CA VAL A 24 -21.28 -17.74 -12.45
C VAL A 24 -21.83 -16.56 -13.25
N ASN A 25 -23.17 -16.49 -13.41
CA ASN A 25 -23.81 -15.41 -14.15
C ASN A 25 -23.84 -14.09 -13.36
N ARG A 26 -22.67 -13.61 -12.97
CA ARG A 26 -22.45 -12.34 -12.29
C ARG A 26 -21.12 -11.75 -12.73
N THR A 27 -21.06 -10.43 -12.83
CA THR A 27 -19.85 -9.69 -13.20
C THR A 27 -19.48 -8.76 -12.03
N LEU A 28 -18.23 -8.81 -11.61
CA LEU A 28 -17.68 -7.83 -10.68
C LEU A 28 -17.55 -6.47 -11.39
N PRO A 29 -17.70 -5.37 -10.67
CA PRO A 29 -17.38 -4.05 -11.21
C PRO A 29 -15.90 -3.95 -11.57
N GLU A 30 -15.54 -2.94 -12.36
CA GLU A 30 -14.14 -2.62 -12.66
C GLU A 30 -13.36 -2.39 -11.37
N PRO A 31 -12.11 -2.85 -11.28
CA PRO A 31 -11.31 -2.81 -10.04
C PRO A 31 -11.21 -1.41 -9.39
N GLN A 32 -11.21 -0.35 -10.19
CA GLN A 32 -11.20 1.03 -9.71
C GLN A 32 -12.48 1.42 -8.95
N LYS A 33 -13.54 0.60 -9.04
CA LYS A 33 -14.83 0.80 -8.35
C LYS A 33 -15.02 -0.11 -7.14
N TRP A 34 -14.06 -1.03 -6.87
CA TRP A 34 -14.15 -1.92 -5.72
C TRP A 34 -14.14 -1.10 -4.42
N ALA A 35 -14.87 -1.56 -3.42
CA ALA A 35 -14.95 -0.87 -2.13
C ALA A 35 -13.65 -0.98 -1.32
N PHE A 36 -12.85 -2.03 -1.55
CA PHE A 36 -11.65 -2.32 -0.79
C PHE A 36 -10.54 -1.28 -1.02
N HIS A 37 -9.97 -0.73 0.06
CA HIS A 37 -8.84 0.19 0.01
C HIS A 37 -7.52 -0.57 -0.02
N LEU A 38 -6.95 -0.77 -1.21
CA LEU A 38 -5.67 -1.43 -1.40
C LEU A 38 -4.54 -0.40 -1.49
N ASP A 39 -3.52 -0.55 -0.65
CA ASP A 39 -2.33 0.31 -0.62
C ASP A 39 -1.04 -0.52 -0.65
N LEU A 40 -0.56 -0.80 -1.84
CA LEU A 40 0.72 -1.48 -2.08
C LEU A 40 1.77 -0.43 -2.48
N TRP A 41 2.80 -0.22 -1.66
CA TRP A 41 3.79 0.82 -1.92
C TRP A 41 4.67 0.48 -3.11
N GLN A 42 4.76 1.43 -4.06
CA GLN A 42 5.51 1.29 -5.30
C GLN A 42 6.92 1.84 -5.15
N ASN A 43 7.90 1.15 -5.73
CA ASN A 43 9.29 1.61 -5.82
C ASN A 43 9.70 1.84 -7.28
N PRO A 44 9.60 3.08 -7.81
CA PRO A 44 10.03 3.40 -9.17
C PRO A 44 11.56 3.28 -9.36
N TYR A 45 12.34 3.49 -8.29
CA TYR A 45 13.82 3.46 -8.37
C TYR A 45 14.34 2.04 -8.65
N ALA A 46 13.69 1.01 -8.10
CA ALA A 46 14.00 -0.39 -8.39
C ALA A 46 13.79 -0.72 -9.87
N VAL A 47 12.78 -0.12 -10.51
CA VAL A 47 12.52 -0.30 -11.94
C VAL A 47 13.64 0.31 -12.77
N ALA A 48 14.05 1.56 -12.48
CA ALA A 48 15.12 2.24 -13.19
C ALA A 48 16.44 1.46 -13.13
N ARG A 49 16.83 0.99 -11.93
CA ARG A 49 18.04 0.18 -11.74
C ARG A 49 17.98 -1.12 -12.53
N TYR A 50 16.89 -1.89 -12.37
CA TYR A 50 16.77 -3.20 -12.99
C TYR A 50 16.85 -3.13 -14.51
N TYR A 51 16.17 -2.16 -15.13
CA TYR A 51 16.17 -1.97 -16.58
C TYR A 51 17.33 -1.11 -17.09
N GLN A 52 18.18 -0.61 -16.19
CA GLN A 52 19.32 0.26 -16.54
C GLN A 52 18.92 1.47 -17.39
N VAL A 53 17.84 2.11 -17.01
CA VAL A 53 17.32 3.31 -17.68
C VAL A 53 17.50 4.54 -16.81
N PRO A 54 17.70 5.75 -17.39
CA PRO A 54 17.80 6.98 -16.62
C PRO A 54 16.49 7.25 -15.86
N LEU A 55 16.60 7.63 -14.61
CA LEU A 55 15.44 8.00 -13.77
C LEU A 55 14.60 9.08 -14.48
N TRP A 56 13.29 8.89 -14.47
CA TRP A 56 12.27 9.83 -14.98
C TRP A 56 12.37 10.12 -16.49
N SER A 57 13.14 9.31 -17.23
CA SER A 57 13.16 9.32 -18.69
C SER A 57 11.91 8.65 -19.27
N LYS A 58 11.70 8.83 -20.57
CA LYS A 58 10.64 8.13 -21.30
C LYS A 58 10.75 6.61 -21.14
N GLU A 59 11.96 6.07 -21.26
CA GLU A 59 12.28 4.64 -21.14
C GLU A 59 11.91 4.12 -19.74
N HIS A 60 12.13 4.94 -18.69
CA HIS A 60 11.75 4.58 -17.34
C HIS A 60 10.21 4.49 -17.18
N PHE A 61 9.47 5.48 -17.66
CA PHE A 61 8.01 5.43 -17.66
C PHE A 61 7.45 4.28 -18.50
N ASP A 62 8.07 3.99 -19.65
CA ASP A 62 7.68 2.84 -20.49
C ASP A 62 7.91 1.50 -19.76
N ALA A 63 9.01 1.36 -19.02
CA ALA A 63 9.27 0.17 -18.19
C ALA A 63 8.32 0.04 -17.00
N MET A 64 7.95 1.15 -16.36
CA MET A 64 7.03 1.17 -15.22
C MET A 64 5.58 0.87 -15.61
N ARG A 65 5.13 1.34 -16.77
CA ARG A 65 3.71 1.31 -17.16
C ARG A 65 3.07 -0.07 -17.03
N PRO A 66 3.61 -1.15 -17.59
CA PRO A 66 2.98 -2.46 -17.47
C PRO A 66 2.97 -2.99 -16.02
N ILE A 67 3.98 -2.65 -15.21
CA ILE A 67 4.07 -3.05 -13.80
C ILE A 67 3.00 -2.32 -12.97
N MET A 68 2.91 -1.00 -13.11
CA MET A 68 1.93 -0.19 -12.38
C MET A 68 0.49 -0.50 -12.81
N LYS A 69 0.28 -0.86 -14.08
CA LYS A 69 -1.05 -1.33 -14.54
C LYS A 69 -1.47 -2.64 -13.89
N MET A 70 -0.56 -3.54 -13.52
CA MET A 70 -0.92 -4.72 -12.73
C MET A 70 -1.57 -4.31 -11.40
N LEU A 71 -1.08 -3.26 -10.76
CA LEU A 71 -1.66 -2.74 -9.51
C LEU A 71 -3.03 -2.07 -9.75
N ALA A 72 -3.15 -1.26 -10.78
CA ALA A 72 -4.43 -0.64 -11.13
C ALA A 72 -5.51 -1.68 -11.42
N ASN A 73 -5.14 -2.78 -12.09
CA ASN A 73 -6.06 -3.87 -12.45
C ASN A 73 -6.56 -4.70 -11.24
N VAL A 74 -6.04 -4.44 -10.05
CA VAL A 74 -6.47 -5.09 -8.80
C VAL A 74 -6.98 -4.10 -7.76
N GLY A 75 -7.29 -2.86 -8.17
CA GLY A 75 -7.94 -1.88 -7.32
C GLY A 75 -7.00 -1.10 -6.41
N GLN A 76 -5.70 -0.97 -6.76
CA GLN A 76 -4.78 -0.08 -6.04
C GLN A 76 -5.35 1.34 -5.94
N ARG A 77 -5.31 1.94 -4.73
CA ARG A 77 -5.88 3.26 -4.44
C ARG A 77 -4.83 4.35 -4.28
N ALA A 78 -3.67 4.02 -3.71
CA ALA A 78 -2.69 5.01 -3.31
C ALA A 78 -1.47 5.05 -4.26
N ILE A 79 -0.97 6.26 -4.50
CA ILE A 79 0.30 6.54 -5.16
C ILE A 79 1.33 6.80 -4.08
N THR A 80 2.39 5.99 -4.01
CA THR A 80 3.51 6.23 -3.10
C THR A 80 4.44 7.28 -3.69
N ALA A 81 4.59 8.41 -3.02
CA ALA A 81 5.50 9.48 -3.41
C ALA A 81 6.51 9.78 -2.29
N SER A 82 7.79 9.89 -2.62
CA SER A 82 8.81 10.29 -1.64
C SER A 82 9.07 11.79 -1.72
N ILE A 83 8.90 12.47 -0.59
CA ILE A 83 9.11 13.91 -0.47
C ILE A 83 10.42 14.26 0.24
N MET A 84 11.30 13.28 0.46
CA MET A 84 12.62 13.46 1.02
C MET A 84 13.56 12.34 0.58
N HIS A 85 14.86 12.56 0.74
CA HIS A 85 15.90 11.58 0.46
C HIS A 85 15.94 10.48 1.53
N LYS A 86 15.85 9.23 1.12
CA LYS A 86 15.94 8.04 1.98
C LYS A 86 14.94 7.99 3.15
N PRO A 87 13.64 8.10 2.91
CA PRO A 87 12.63 8.07 3.96
C PRO A 87 12.73 6.83 4.86
N TRP A 88 13.13 5.69 4.32
CA TRP A 88 13.27 4.41 5.01
C TRP A 88 14.73 3.93 5.13
N ALA A 89 15.71 4.84 5.07
CA ALA A 89 17.12 4.53 5.14
C ALA A 89 17.54 3.42 4.16
N GLY A 90 18.00 2.27 4.65
CA GLY A 90 18.47 1.17 3.81
C GLY A 90 17.56 -0.06 3.81
N GLN A 91 16.25 0.12 3.99
CA GLN A 91 15.29 -1.00 4.05
C GLN A 91 15.02 -1.67 2.69
N THR A 92 15.38 -1.00 1.59
CA THR A 92 15.28 -1.53 0.22
C THR A 92 16.61 -1.41 -0.50
N GLU A 93 16.83 -2.20 -1.57
CA GLU A 93 18.05 -2.14 -2.38
C GLU A 93 18.23 -0.76 -2.99
N ASP A 94 17.16 -0.22 -3.57
CA ASP A 94 17.13 1.12 -4.12
C ASP A 94 16.53 2.06 -3.09
N HIS A 95 17.31 3.05 -2.68
CA HIS A 95 16.78 4.11 -1.85
C HIS A 95 15.79 4.95 -2.63
N TYR A 96 14.68 5.29 -1.97
CA TYR A 96 13.81 6.33 -2.51
C TYR A 96 14.53 7.67 -2.40
N ASP A 97 14.48 8.46 -3.45
CA ASP A 97 14.98 9.82 -3.45
C ASP A 97 13.83 10.81 -3.41
N SER A 98 14.12 12.05 -3.06
CA SER A 98 13.09 13.09 -3.10
C SER A 98 12.61 13.32 -4.52
N MET A 99 11.29 13.28 -4.73
CA MET A 99 10.68 13.69 -6.00
C MET A 99 10.52 15.21 -6.09
N ILE A 100 10.95 15.93 -5.07
CA ILE A 100 10.87 17.38 -4.98
C ILE A 100 12.27 17.93 -4.71
N PHE A 101 12.79 18.72 -5.64
CA PHE A 101 14.07 19.40 -5.44
C PHE A 101 13.88 20.64 -4.59
N ARG A 102 14.79 20.83 -3.61
CA ARG A 102 14.77 21.96 -2.68
C ARG A 102 16.06 22.75 -2.82
N MET A 103 15.94 24.07 -2.96
CA MET A 103 17.10 24.97 -3.02
C MET A 103 16.91 26.14 -2.07
N LYS A 104 17.95 26.41 -1.27
CA LYS A 104 18.07 27.65 -0.48
C LYS A 104 18.89 28.65 -1.27
N LYS A 105 18.31 29.81 -1.57
CA LYS A 105 18.98 30.87 -2.33
C LYS A 105 19.97 31.67 -1.48
N LEU A 106 20.77 32.51 -2.14
CA LEU A 106 21.73 33.44 -1.48
C LEU A 106 21.05 34.39 -0.46
N ASP A 107 19.82 34.77 -0.73
CA ASP A 107 19.02 35.63 0.16
C ASP A 107 18.32 34.89 1.31
N GLY A 108 18.56 33.58 1.42
CA GLY A 108 17.96 32.69 2.41
C GLY A 108 16.56 32.18 2.07
N THR A 109 15.96 32.63 0.96
CA THR A 109 14.63 32.13 0.53
C THR A 109 14.72 30.73 -0.07
N TRP A 110 13.61 29.99 0.01
CA TRP A 110 13.50 28.64 -0.52
C TRP A 110 12.82 28.60 -1.89
N VAL A 111 13.28 27.70 -2.74
CA VAL A 111 12.65 27.35 -4.03
C VAL A 111 12.46 25.86 -4.09
N TYR A 112 11.31 25.44 -4.63
CA TYR A 112 10.93 24.05 -4.80
C TYR A 112 10.64 23.77 -6.26
N ASP A 113 11.21 22.67 -6.79
CA ASP A 113 10.90 22.17 -8.12
C ASP A 113 10.13 20.85 -7.98
N TYR A 114 8.91 20.84 -8.46
CA TYR A 114 7.97 19.73 -8.42
C TYR A 114 7.96 18.89 -9.70
N THR A 115 8.86 19.14 -10.65
CA THR A 115 8.83 18.52 -12.00
C THR A 115 8.76 16.99 -11.93
N VAL A 116 9.54 16.35 -11.06
CA VAL A 116 9.56 14.89 -10.92
C VAL A 116 8.30 14.39 -10.22
N PHE A 117 7.88 15.05 -9.15
CA PHE A 117 6.65 14.73 -8.43
C PHE A 117 5.42 14.81 -9.37
N ASP A 118 5.32 15.90 -10.13
CA ASP A 118 4.22 16.11 -11.07
C ASP A 118 4.20 15.02 -12.15
N LYS A 119 5.33 14.73 -12.79
CA LYS A 119 5.42 13.67 -13.79
C LYS A 119 5.02 12.30 -13.25
N TRP A 120 5.45 11.97 -12.03
CA TRP A 120 5.09 10.72 -11.39
C TRP A 120 3.58 10.62 -11.11
N VAL A 121 3.00 11.65 -10.49
CA VAL A 121 1.58 11.69 -10.16
C VAL A 121 0.72 11.70 -11.43
N GLU A 122 1.07 12.52 -12.43
CA GLU A 122 0.37 12.57 -13.73
C GLU A 122 0.40 11.22 -14.45
N PHE A 123 1.56 10.55 -14.47
CA PHE A 123 1.70 9.21 -15.03
C PHE A 123 0.79 8.20 -14.31
N MET A 124 0.82 8.16 -12.99
CA MET A 124 0.01 7.23 -12.20
C MET A 124 -1.49 7.49 -12.36
N MET A 125 -1.91 8.76 -12.41
CA MET A 125 -3.32 9.11 -12.56
C MET A 125 -3.85 8.91 -13.98
N ASN A 126 -3.11 9.40 -14.97
CA ASN A 126 -3.63 9.56 -16.34
C ASN A 126 -3.33 8.35 -17.23
N GLU A 127 -2.17 7.71 -17.05
CA GLU A 127 -1.77 6.58 -17.88
C GLU A 127 -2.01 5.23 -17.19
N VAL A 128 -1.78 5.16 -15.88
CA VAL A 128 -1.95 3.92 -15.11
C VAL A 128 -3.39 3.77 -14.61
N GLY A 129 -4.00 4.85 -14.10
CA GLY A 129 -5.39 4.88 -13.62
C GLY A 129 -5.53 4.80 -12.09
N ILE A 130 -4.43 4.99 -11.31
CA ILE A 130 -4.45 5.08 -9.85
C ILE A 130 -4.53 6.56 -9.49
N LYS A 131 -5.61 6.99 -8.81
CA LYS A 131 -5.91 8.43 -8.66
C LYS A 131 -6.62 8.87 -7.38
N ASP A 132 -6.77 7.97 -6.39
CA ASP A 132 -7.63 8.26 -5.24
C ASP A 132 -6.85 8.94 -4.10
N LEU A 133 -5.60 8.51 -3.87
CA LEU A 133 -4.76 9.04 -2.79
C LEU A 133 -3.30 9.20 -3.28
N ILE A 134 -2.66 10.30 -2.89
CA ILE A 134 -1.21 10.52 -3.03
C ILE A 134 -0.62 10.49 -1.63
N SER A 135 0.11 9.43 -1.29
CA SER A 135 0.77 9.24 0.00
C SER A 135 2.20 9.74 -0.05
N CYS A 136 2.46 10.90 0.59
CA CYS A 136 3.75 11.60 0.55
C CYS A 136 4.61 11.25 1.78
N TYR A 137 5.61 10.39 1.62
CA TYR A 137 6.53 9.93 2.67
C TYR A 137 7.81 10.76 2.68
N THR A 138 8.33 11.23 3.79
CA THR A 138 7.83 11.34 5.15
C THR A 138 8.54 12.50 5.84
N MET A 139 7.92 13.13 6.81
CA MET A 139 8.55 14.18 7.60
C MET A 139 9.38 13.64 8.77
N ILE A 140 9.17 12.39 9.17
CA ILE A 140 9.86 11.74 10.29
C ILE A 140 10.55 10.44 9.86
N PRO A 141 11.59 10.54 8.99
CA PRO A 141 12.34 9.39 8.50
C PRO A 141 13.13 8.68 9.60
N TRP A 142 13.73 7.52 9.25
CA TRP A 142 14.62 6.79 10.16
C TRP A 142 15.90 7.57 10.51
N ALA A 143 16.38 8.41 9.60
CA ALA A 143 17.47 9.34 9.84
C ALA A 143 16.93 10.75 9.67
N LEU A 144 16.91 11.53 10.76
CA LEU A 144 16.44 12.93 10.77
C LEU A 144 17.48 13.85 10.13
N SER A 145 17.66 13.70 8.82
CA SER A 145 18.65 14.43 8.02
C SER A 145 18.02 14.77 6.67
N PHE A 146 17.86 16.05 6.39
CA PHE A 146 17.07 16.57 5.28
C PHE A 146 17.96 17.32 4.30
N ASP A 147 17.95 16.88 3.06
CA ASP A 147 18.79 17.42 1.99
C ASP A 147 18.19 18.65 1.34
N TYR A 148 19.05 19.54 0.90
CA TYR A 148 18.74 20.68 0.04
C TYR A 148 19.98 21.13 -0.73
N PHE A 149 19.79 21.79 -1.86
CA PHE A 149 20.86 22.45 -2.58
C PHE A 149 21.03 23.86 -1.99
N ASP A 150 22.23 24.18 -1.52
CA ASP A 150 22.58 25.50 -1.02
C ASP A 150 23.28 26.29 -2.13
N GLN A 151 22.62 27.35 -2.61
CA GLN A 151 23.14 28.21 -3.65
C GLN A 151 24.41 28.97 -3.20
N ALA A 152 24.52 29.29 -1.90
CA ALA A 152 25.67 30.02 -1.35
C ALA A 152 26.96 29.19 -1.43
N THR A 153 26.87 27.91 -1.17
CA THR A 153 28.02 26.99 -1.22
C THR A 153 28.11 26.20 -2.53
N ASN A 154 27.09 26.29 -3.37
CA ASN A 154 26.93 25.52 -4.63
C ASN A 154 27.06 24.01 -4.41
N ARG A 155 26.47 23.49 -3.33
CA ARG A 155 26.54 22.08 -2.90
C ARG A 155 25.23 21.62 -2.28
N VAL A 156 25.03 20.30 -2.31
CA VAL A 156 24.01 19.67 -1.47
C VAL A 156 24.47 19.73 -0.01
N GLN A 157 23.58 20.21 0.84
CA GLN A 157 23.73 20.29 2.29
C GLN A 157 22.65 19.46 2.98
N PHE A 158 22.84 19.25 4.29
CA PHE A 158 21.90 18.49 5.10
C PHE A 158 21.60 19.26 6.39
N ILE A 159 20.31 19.44 6.67
CA ILE A 159 19.84 19.89 7.97
C ILE A 159 19.58 18.64 8.83
N LYS A 160 20.27 18.56 9.99
CA LYS A 160 19.96 17.56 11.01
C LYS A 160 19.10 18.22 12.06
N ALA A 161 17.84 17.83 12.16
CA ALA A 161 16.90 18.42 13.10
C ALA A 161 15.85 17.39 13.51
N ALA A 162 15.52 17.37 14.79
CA ALA A 162 14.44 16.54 15.31
C ALA A 162 13.10 17.30 15.28
N PRO A 163 11.95 16.59 15.17
CA PRO A 163 10.65 17.18 15.43
C PRO A 163 10.64 17.89 16.80
N GLY A 164 10.09 19.12 16.84
CA GLY A 164 10.13 20.00 18.01
C GLY A 164 11.25 21.05 17.97
N GLU A 165 12.28 20.87 17.13
CA GLU A 165 13.32 21.88 16.92
C GLU A 165 12.89 22.95 15.91
N GLU A 166 13.34 24.22 16.11
CA GLU A 166 13.03 25.32 15.22
C GLU A 166 13.47 25.07 13.78
N ALA A 167 14.66 24.49 13.58
CA ALA A 167 15.19 24.17 12.25
C ALA A 167 14.33 23.13 11.53
N TYR A 168 13.75 22.17 12.26
CA TYR A 168 12.78 21.22 11.70
C TYR A 168 11.48 21.91 11.25
N ALA A 169 10.95 22.77 12.13
CA ALA A 169 9.72 23.50 11.86
C ALA A 169 9.88 24.47 10.68
N GLU A 170 11.03 25.17 10.58
CA GLU A 170 11.35 26.05 9.46
C GLU A 170 11.42 25.27 8.14
N TYR A 171 12.23 24.19 8.09
CA TYR A 171 12.46 23.40 6.88
C TYR A 171 11.14 22.83 6.34
N TRP A 172 10.40 22.14 7.19
CA TRP A 172 9.16 21.49 6.79
C TRP A 172 7.98 22.45 6.66
N GLY A 173 7.85 23.43 7.56
CA GLY A 173 6.74 24.38 7.53
C GLY A 173 6.78 25.28 6.29
N THR A 174 7.97 25.76 5.90
CA THR A 174 8.15 26.54 4.67
C THR A 174 7.80 25.71 3.42
N PHE A 175 8.30 24.48 3.36
CA PHE A 175 8.00 23.55 2.29
C PHE A 175 6.50 23.26 2.20
N LEU A 176 5.86 22.88 3.29
CA LEU A 176 4.45 22.47 3.28
C LEU A 176 3.50 23.60 2.85
N LYS A 177 3.81 24.86 3.22
CA LYS A 177 3.03 26.03 2.73
C LYS A 177 3.11 26.18 1.21
N ASP A 178 4.30 26.06 0.65
CA ASP A 178 4.46 26.13 -0.81
C ASP A 178 3.86 24.91 -1.48
N PHE A 179 4.02 23.72 -0.91
CA PHE A 179 3.47 22.48 -1.42
C PHE A 179 1.93 22.48 -1.42
N SER A 180 1.29 22.99 -0.35
CA SER A 180 -0.16 23.17 -0.30
C SER A 180 -0.65 24.06 -1.45
N ARG A 181 0.02 25.19 -1.70
CA ARG A 181 -0.29 26.07 -2.85
C ARG A 181 -0.16 25.30 -4.17
N HIS A 182 0.97 24.62 -4.40
CA HIS A 182 1.21 23.84 -5.62
C HIS A 182 0.16 22.74 -5.84
N LEU A 183 -0.18 21.99 -4.80
CA LEU A 183 -1.20 20.94 -4.87
C LEU A 183 -2.60 21.49 -5.20
N ARG A 184 -2.94 22.67 -4.67
CA ARG A 184 -4.22 23.35 -4.99
C ARG A 184 -4.23 23.82 -6.45
N GLU A 185 -3.13 24.37 -6.95
CA GLU A 185 -2.98 24.76 -8.37
C GLU A 185 -3.13 23.56 -9.32
N LYS A 186 -2.63 22.38 -8.92
CA LYS A 186 -2.79 21.13 -9.66
C LYS A 186 -4.17 20.45 -9.47
N GLY A 187 -4.97 20.88 -8.50
CA GLY A 187 -6.23 20.21 -8.15
C GLY A 187 -6.03 18.87 -7.45
N TRP A 188 -4.89 18.67 -6.77
CA TRP A 188 -4.53 17.42 -6.09
C TRP A 188 -4.57 17.50 -4.57
N PHE A 189 -4.78 18.67 -3.98
CA PHE A 189 -4.72 18.87 -2.55
C PHE A 189 -5.63 17.91 -1.76
N GLU A 190 -6.89 17.77 -2.19
CA GLU A 190 -7.86 16.89 -1.55
C GLU A 190 -7.53 15.39 -1.65
N LYS A 191 -6.60 15.03 -2.51
CA LYS A 191 -6.15 13.66 -2.73
C LYS A 191 -4.78 13.41 -2.11
N THR A 192 -4.12 14.42 -1.57
CA THR A 192 -2.76 14.30 -1.04
C THR A 192 -2.78 14.21 0.47
N ALA A 193 -1.99 13.30 1.00
CA ALA A 193 -1.75 13.15 2.43
C ALA A 193 -0.25 13.16 2.73
N ILE A 194 0.12 13.79 3.85
CA ILE A 194 1.46 13.66 4.43
C ILE A 194 1.49 12.37 5.24
N SER A 195 2.39 11.48 4.87
CA SER A 195 2.40 10.10 5.32
C SER A 195 3.55 9.83 6.29
N MET A 196 3.26 9.08 7.34
CA MET A 196 4.21 8.73 8.40
C MET A 196 4.25 7.21 8.60
N ASP A 197 5.43 6.72 9.02
CA ASP A 197 5.60 5.44 9.66
C ASP A 197 5.57 5.59 11.18
N GLU A 198 5.49 4.46 11.90
CA GLU A 198 5.58 4.44 13.36
C GLU A 198 6.89 5.05 13.85
N ARG A 199 6.76 6.04 14.72
CA ARG A 199 7.84 6.74 15.40
C ARG A 199 7.48 7.00 16.86
N PRO A 200 8.43 7.41 17.70
CA PRO A 200 8.08 7.86 19.05
C PRO A 200 6.95 8.90 19.03
N MET A 201 6.00 8.77 19.95
CA MET A 201 4.79 9.60 20.00
C MET A 201 5.09 11.09 19.95
N GLU A 202 6.11 11.54 20.67
CA GLU A 202 6.49 12.95 20.68
C GLU A 202 6.90 13.44 19.28
N ALA A 203 7.67 12.65 18.54
CA ALA A 203 8.05 12.98 17.17
C ALA A 203 6.83 13.07 16.23
N MET A 204 5.87 12.14 16.37
CA MET A 204 4.64 12.17 15.58
C MET A 204 3.79 13.39 15.90
N ARG A 205 3.63 13.75 17.20
CA ARG A 205 2.90 14.93 17.62
C ARG A 205 3.51 16.23 17.07
N GLU A 206 4.83 16.37 17.18
CA GLU A 206 5.52 17.56 16.68
C GLU A 206 5.45 17.68 15.16
N ALA A 207 5.54 16.56 14.43
CA ALA A 207 5.32 16.55 12.97
C ALA A 207 3.88 16.98 12.62
N ILE A 208 2.87 16.45 13.31
CA ILE A 208 1.46 16.84 13.12
C ILE A 208 1.26 18.33 13.37
N LYS A 209 1.86 18.89 14.42
CA LYS A 209 1.81 20.34 14.69
C LYS A 209 2.34 21.17 13.51
N VAL A 210 3.49 20.77 12.95
CA VAL A 210 4.09 21.48 11.80
C VAL A 210 3.19 21.37 10.57
N ILE A 211 2.61 20.17 10.29
CA ILE A 211 1.68 19.99 9.18
C ILE A 211 0.46 20.91 9.34
N LYS A 212 -0.18 20.89 10.51
CA LYS A 212 -1.39 21.67 10.77
C LYS A 212 -1.12 23.18 10.83
N ALA A 213 0.07 23.59 11.25
CA ALA A 213 0.49 24.99 11.22
C ALA A 213 0.78 25.50 9.80
N ALA A 214 1.19 24.63 8.89
CA ALA A 214 1.38 24.99 7.50
C ALA A 214 0.05 25.10 6.75
N ASP A 215 -0.81 24.09 6.88
CA ASP A 215 -2.18 24.09 6.36
C ASP A 215 -3.03 23.09 7.19
N PRO A 216 -4.06 23.55 7.93
CA PRO A 216 -4.86 22.69 8.80
C PRO A 216 -5.71 21.67 8.04
N GLU A 217 -5.93 21.85 6.73
CA GLU A 217 -6.71 20.94 5.89
C GLU A 217 -5.88 19.76 5.33
N PHE A 218 -4.55 19.76 5.51
CA PHE A 218 -3.76 18.61 5.09
C PHE A 218 -4.26 17.32 5.71
N LYS A 219 -4.49 16.33 4.87
CA LYS A 219 -4.69 14.95 5.29
C LYS A 219 -3.38 14.36 5.79
N ILE A 220 -3.46 13.53 6.82
CA ILE A 220 -2.31 12.85 7.42
C ILE A 220 -2.59 11.36 7.40
N THR A 221 -1.58 10.54 7.09
CA THR A 221 -1.67 9.09 7.17
C THR A 221 -0.58 8.51 8.07
N LEU A 222 -0.88 7.38 8.70
CA LEU A 222 0.07 6.63 9.51
C LEU A 222 -0.03 5.14 9.21
N ALA A 223 1.11 4.49 8.94
CA ALA A 223 1.26 3.05 9.02
C ALA A 223 1.96 2.73 10.36
N GLY A 224 1.20 2.31 11.35
CA GLY A 224 1.70 2.12 12.72
C GLY A 224 0.60 1.71 13.70
N ASN A 225 0.92 1.69 14.99
CA ASN A 225 -0.05 1.31 16.01
C ASN A 225 -1.19 2.33 16.15
N TYR A 226 -2.29 1.86 16.70
CA TYR A 226 -3.35 2.74 17.16
C TYR A 226 -2.89 3.53 18.39
N HIS A 227 -3.08 4.84 18.35
CA HIS A 227 -2.81 5.77 19.44
C HIS A 227 -3.99 6.72 19.60
N GLU A 228 -4.63 6.68 20.76
CA GLU A 228 -5.81 7.49 21.06
C GLU A 228 -5.54 8.99 20.88
N GLU A 229 -4.34 9.44 21.25
CA GLU A 229 -3.97 10.84 21.29
C GLU A 229 -3.86 11.52 19.91
N ILE A 230 -3.59 10.76 18.85
CA ILE A 230 -3.39 11.30 17.50
C ILE A 230 -4.35 10.74 16.45
N GLN A 231 -5.08 9.67 16.78
CA GLN A 231 -5.93 9.00 15.79
C GLN A 231 -6.98 9.92 15.14
N GLY A 232 -7.43 10.94 15.88
CA GLY A 232 -8.39 11.93 15.38
C GLY A 232 -7.86 12.82 14.26
N ASP A 233 -6.53 13.04 14.21
CA ASP A 233 -5.85 13.82 13.17
C ASP A 233 -5.57 13.01 11.91
N LEU A 234 -5.68 11.68 11.98
CA LEU A 234 -5.29 10.79 10.89
C LEU A 234 -6.48 10.50 9.96
N TYR A 235 -6.39 10.98 8.73
CA TYR A 235 -7.35 10.64 7.68
C TYR A 235 -7.30 9.14 7.33
N TYR A 236 -6.10 8.57 7.22
CA TYR A 236 -5.88 7.16 6.95
C TYR A 236 -4.91 6.58 7.99
N LEU A 237 -5.35 5.51 8.65
CA LEU A 237 -4.54 4.77 9.62
C LEU A 237 -4.54 3.29 9.27
N SER A 238 -3.35 2.74 9.02
CA SER A 238 -3.12 1.30 8.83
C SER A 238 -2.43 0.74 10.06
N ILE A 239 -3.03 -0.26 10.71
CA ILE A 239 -2.48 -0.89 11.92
C ILE A 239 -1.89 -2.28 11.62
N PRO A 240 -0.89 -2.76 12.40
CA PRO A 240 -0.34 -4.10 12.20
C PRO A 240 -1.40 -5.19 12.40
N TYR A 241 -1.26 -6.29 11.65
CA TYR A 241 -2.07 -7.48 11.87
C TYR A 241 -2.00 -7.91 13.36
N GLY A 242 -3.13 -8.30 13.91
CA GLY A 242 -3.27 -8.68 15.31
C GLY A 242 -3.61 -7.53 16.26
N ASN A 243 -3.45 -6.29 15.83
CA ASN A 243 -3.94 -5.13 16.57
C ASN A 243 -5.39 -4.82 16.19
N GLN A 244 -6.09 -4.08 17.06
CA GLN A 244 -7.48 -3.73 16.84
C GLN A 244 -7.73 -2.28 17.23
N PHE A 245 -8.65 -1.62 16.51
CA PHE A 245 -9.25 -0.37 16.98
C PHE A 245 -10.31 -0.68 18.04
N PRO A 246 -10.52 0.21 19.02
CA PRO A 246 -11.77 0.21 19.78
C PRO A 246 -12.97 0.34 18.83
N GLU A 247 -14.04 -0.43 19.06
CA GLU A 247 -15.19 -0.50 18.14
C GLU A 247 -15.85 0.87 17.93
N GLU A 248 -15.95 1.69 18.98
CA GLU A 248 -16.48 3.04 18.94
C GLU A 248 -15.61 3.97 18.07
N VAL A 249 -14.28 3.82 18.12
CA VAL A 249 -13.34 4.59 17.29
C VAL A 249 -13.49 4.20 15.83
N LYS A 250 -13.57 2.91 15.54
CA LYS A 250 -13.77 2.39 14.18
C LYS A 250 -15.06 2.95 13.56
N ALA A 251 -16.16 2.88 14.30
CA ALA A 251 -17.45 3.42 13.87
C ALA A 251 -17.43 4.96 13.69
N GLU A 252 -16.68 5.67 14.52
CA GLU A 252 -16.53 7.13 14.38
C GLU A 252 -15.69 7.48 13.13
N ARG A 253 -14.59 6.76 12.87
CA ARG A 253 -13.75 6.95 11.70
C ARG A 253 -14.54 6.70 10.41
N GLU A 254 -15.35 5.63 10.36
CA GLU A 254 -16.25 5.34 9.25
C GLU A 254 -17.24 6.49 8.99
N ARG A 255 -17.90 7.00 10.06
CA ARG A 255 -18.84 8.14 9.94
C ARG A 255 -18.15 9.42 9.43
N LYS A 256 -16.86 9.61 9.71
CA LYS A 256 -16.06 10.75 9.24
C LYS A 256 -15.46 10.53 7.84
N GLY A 257 -15.66 9.38 7.22
CA GLY A 257 -15.04 9.01 5.95
C GLY A 257 -13.51 8.86 6.06
N GLN A 258 -13.01 8.54 7.24
CA GLN A 258 -11.60 8.22 7.49
C GLN A 258 -11.33 6.76 7.18
N ILE A 259 -10.17 6.47 6.61
CA ILE A 259 -9.78 5.12 6.16
C ILE A 259 -9.06 4.38 7.29
N SER A 260 -9.48 3.13 7.53
CA SER A 260 -8.91 2.25 8.55
C SER A 260 -8.54 0.90 7.94
N THR A 261 -7.24 0.58 7.84
CA THR A 261 -6.78 -0.65 7.24
C THR A 261 -5.86 -1.45 8.17
N VAL A 262 -5.49 -2.64 7.74
CA VAL A 262 -4.46 -3.46 8.39
C VAL A 262 -3.29 -3.65 7.46
N TYR A 263 -2.10 -3.91 8.03
CA TYR A 263 -0.93 -4.28 7.24
C TYR A 263 -0.22 -5.50 7.81
N THR A 264 0.58 -6.15 6.97
CA THR A 264 1.60 -7.12 7.37
C THR A 264 2.96 -6.68 6.84
N CYS A 265 4.02 -7.00 7.58
CA CYS A 265 5.39 -6.68 7.19
C CYS A 265 6.34 -7.84 7.52
N CYS A 266 7.57 -7.54 7.89
CA CYS A 266 8.59 -8.54 8.25
C CYS A 266 8.35 -9.23 9.61
N THR A 267 7.46 -8.71 10.45
CA THR A 267 7.28 -9.15 11.85
C THR A 267 6.29 -10.29 11.99
N GLU A 268 5.30 -10.40 11.12
CA GLU A 268 4.27 -11.42 11.18
C GLU A 268 4.76 -12.72 10.53
N ALA A 269 4.83 -13.81 11.32
CA ALA A 269 5.09 -15.14 10.78
C ALA A 269 3.88 -15.69 10.00
N PHE A 270 2.67 -15.25 10.38
CA PHE A 270 1.39 -15.62 9.79
C PHE A 270 0.32 -14.55 10.14
N PRO A 271 -0.51 -14.14 9.16
CA PRO A 271 -0.38 -14.42 7.73
C PRO A 271 0.70 -13.54 7.09
N ASN A 272 1.31 -14.00 5.99
CA ASN A 272 2.27 -13.18 5.26
C ASN A 272 2.35 -13.57 3.78
N THR A 273 3.16 -12.85 3.02
CA THR A 273 3.40 -13.05 1.59
C THR A 273 4.86 -13.35 1.27
N PHE A 274 5.59 -14.00 2.18
CA PHE A 274 6.95 -14.46 1.94
C PHE A 274 7.00 -15.56 0.86
N THR A 275 8.16 -15.80 0.26
CA THR A 275 8.28 -16.87 -0.74
C THR A 275 8.07 -18.27 -0.18
N PHE A 276 8.17 -18.44 1.13
CA PHE A 276 7.94 -19.67 1.86
C PHE A 276 6.61 -19.71 2.63
N SER A 277 5.83 -18.62 2.63
CA SER A 277 4.45 -18.61 3.14
C SER A 277 3.56 -19.51 2.28
N GLU A 278 2.53 -20.11 2.88
CA GLU A 278 1.48 -20.77 2.09
C GLU A 278 0.81 -19.72 1.17
N PRO A 279 0.78 -19.93 -0.16
CA PRO A 279 0.30 -18.88 -1.08
C PRO A 279 -1.11 -18.35 -0.76
N ALA A 280 -1.97 -19.18 -0.18
CA ALA A 280 -3.32 -18.77 0.22
C ALA A 280 -3.35 -17.77 1.39
N GLU A 281 -2.24 -17.58 2.11
CA GLU A 281 -2.14 -16.56 3.15
C GLU A 281 -2.37 -15.15 2.59
N ALA A 282 -2.00 -14.91 1.33
CA ALA A 282 -2.26 -13.62 0.67
C ALA A 282 -3.76 -13.33 0.54
N ALA A 283 -4.57 -14.32 0.12
CA ALA A 283 -6.03 -14.19 0.07
C ALA A 283 -6.63 -14.11 1.49
N TRP A 284 -6.12 -14.92 2.41
CA TRP A 284 -6.56 -14.93 3.80
C TRP A 284 -6.38 -13.55 4.46
N THR A 285 -5.27 -12.85 4.17
CA THR A 285 -4.95 -11.54 4.76
C THR A 285 -5.98 -10.47 4.40
N VAL A 286 -6.41 -10.39 3.15
CA VAL A 286 -7.41 -9.39 2.74
C VAL A 286 -8.82 -9.77 3.22
N LEU A 287 -9.14 -11.06 3.30
CA LEU A 287 -10.36 -11.54 3.93
C LEU A 287 -10.38 -11.22 5.43
N HIS A 288 -9.22 -11.30 6.11
CA HIS A 288 -9.07 -10.85 7.50
C HIS A 288 -9.42 -9.37 7.65
N ALA A 289 -8.95 -8.50 6.73
CA ALA A 289 -9.29 -7.09 6.78
C ALA A 289 -10.81 -6.89 6.78
N VAL A 290 -11.53 -7.55 5.88
CA VAL A 290 -13.00 -7.47 5.81
C VAL A 290 -13.67 -8.11 7.03
N ALA A 291 -13.13 -9.21 7.55
CA ALA A 291 -13.63 -9.88 8.75
C ALA A 291 -13.50 -9.00 10.00
N GLY A 292 -12.41 -8.25 10.10
CA GLY A 292 -12.14 -7.29 11.16
C GLY A 292 -12.90 -5.97 11.02
N GLY A 293 -13.68 -5.78 9.94
CA GLY A 293 -14.39 -4.52 9.68
C GLY A 293 -13.45 -3.38 9.30
N TYR A 294 -12.36 -3.68 8.61
CA TYR A 294 -11.43 -2.70 8.05
C TYR A 294 -11.75 -2.40 6.59
N ASP A 295 -11.39 -1.20 6.14
CA ASP A 295 -11.62 -0.75 4.77
C ASP A 295 -10.67 -1.40 3.77
N GLY A 296 -9.54 -1.98 4.23
CA GLY A 296 -8.57 -2.53 3.31
C GLY A 296 -7.26 -3.03 3.92
N TYR A 297 -6.25 -3.09 3.06
CA TYR A 297 -4.95 -3.66 3.38
C TYR A 297 -3.80 -2.83 2.82
N LEU A 298 -2.74 -2.66 3.60
CA LEU A 298 -1.49 -2.05 3.18
C LEU A 298 -0.35 -3.07 3.17
N ARG A 299 0.54 -2.96 2.18
CA ARG A 299 1.84 -3.64 2.16
C ARG A 299 2.94 -2.65 1.82
N TRP A 300 3.98 -2.58 2.65
CA TRP A 300 5.06 -1.59 2.56
C TRP A 300 5.95 -1.70 1.32
N ALA A 301 5.89 -2.84 0.59
CA ALA A 301 6.69 -3.05 -0.62
C ALA A 301 6.02 -4.07 -1.55
N VAL A 302 5.86 -3.71 -2.81
CA VAL A 302 5.29 -4.58 -3.86
C VAL A 302 6.30 -4.91 -4.95
N ASN A 303 7.27 -4.01 -5.20
CA ASN A 303 8.28 -4.16 -6.25
C ASN A 303 9.65 -3.58 -5.86
N SER A 304 9.99 -3.58 -4.58
CA SER A 304 11.33 -3.21 -4.09
C SER A 304 12.30 -4.39 -4.29
N TRP A 305 12.74 -4.56 -5.52
CA TRP A 305 13.51 -5.72 -5.94
C TRP A 305 14.93 -5.71 -5.36
N PRO A 306 15.46 -6.87 -4.86
CA PRO A 306 16.88 -7.05 -4.62
C PRO A 306 17.66 -7.05 -5.94
N MET A 307 18.97 -7.21 -5.89
CA MET A 307 19.83 -7.12 -7.09
C MET A 307 19.45 -8.10 -8.20
N ASP A 308 19.14 -9.35 -7.86
CA ASP A 308 18.72 -10.40 -8.81
C ASP A 308 17.42 -11.08 -8.37
N PRO A 309 16.25 -10.39 -8.50
CA PRO A 309 14.99 -10.87 -7.94
C PRO A 309 14.46 -12.16 -8.60
N LEU A 310 14.97 -12.53 -9.77
CA LEU A 310 14.58 -13.78 -10.46
C LEU A 310 15.33 -15.01 -9.94
N ARG A 311 16.43 -14.83 -9.20
CA ARG A 311 17.25 -15.91 -8.63
C ARG A 311 17.28 -15.91 -7.12
N ASP A 312 17.28 -14.74 -6.50
CA ASP A 312 17.34 -14.60 -5.05
C ASP A 312 16.31 -13.56 -4.55
N SER A 313 15.37 -14.03 -3.76
CA SER A 313 14.31 -13.19 -3.18
C SER A 313 14.67 -12.58 -1.84
N ARG A 314 15.89 -12.83 -1.33
CA ARG A 314 16.36 -12.33 -0.04
C ARG A 314 16.90 -10.90 -0.19
N PHE A 315 16.64 -10.10 0.83
CA PHE A 315 17.26 -8.78 0.96
C PHE A 315 17.71 -8.57 2.41
N ARG A 316 19.03 -8.62 2.65
CA ARG A 316 19.64 -8.43 3.98
C ARG A 316 18.99 -9.36 5.03
N THR A 317 18.43 -8.78 6.10
CA THR A 317 17.79 -9.48 7.23
C THR A 317 16.30 -9.74 7.02
N TRP A 318 15.72 -9.19 5.95
CA TRP A 318 14.31 -9.38 5.64
C TRP A 318 14.03 -10.81 5.16
N ALA A 319 12.87 -11.32 5.48
CA ALA A 319 12.43 -12.62 5.00
C ALA A 319 12.37 -12.64 3.46
N ALA A 320 12.69 -13.78 2.87
CA ALA A 320 12.70 -13.92 1.42
C ALA A 320 11.33 -13.58 0.81
N GLY A 321 11.30 -12.61 -0.10
CA GLY A 321 10.08 -12.14 -0.74
C GLY A 321 9.30 -11.07 0.04
N ASP A 322 9.81 -10.59 1.17
CA ASP A 322 9.15 -9.52 1.95
C ASP A 322 9.08 -8.21 1.17
N THR A 323 10.12 -7.91 0.38
CA THR A 323 10.25 -6.63 -0.32
C THR A 323 9.53 -6.57 -1.67
N TYR A 324 8.97 -7.67 -2.16
CA TYR A 324 8.24 -7.67 -3.43
C TYR A 324 7.36 -8.91 -3.63
N SER A 325 6.30 -8.74 -4.40
CA SER A 325 5.41 -9.81 -4.87
C SER A 325 5.22 -9.83 -6.39
N ILE A 326 5.56 -8.72 -7.06
CA ILE A 326 5.58 -8.59 -8.52
C ILE A 326 7.04 -8.61 -8.98
N TYR A 327 7.33 -9.39 -10.03
CA TYR A 327 8.67 -9.58 -10.57
C TYR A 327 8.92 -8.69 -11.79
N PRO A 328 10.21 -8.41 -12.12
CA PRO A 328 10.55 -7.70 -13.34
C PRO A 328 10.05 -8.43 -14.61
N GLY A 329 9.80 -7.66 -15.67
CA GLY A 329 9.22 -8.19 -16.91
C GLY A 329 7.72 -8.35 -16.86
N PRO A 330 7.02 -7.45 -16.19
CA PRO A 330 5.72 -7.46 -15.50
C PRO A 330 5.20 -8.89 -15.27
N ARG A 331 5.94 -9.65 -14.44
CA ARG A 331 5.58 -11.03 -14.10
C ARG A 331 4.88 -11.06 -12.75
N SER A 332 3.74 -11.71 -12.74
CA SER A 332 3.03 -12.05 -11.51
C SER A 332 3.74 -13.15 -10.73
N SER A 333 3.27 -13.40 -9.52
CA SER A 333 3.67 -14.53 -8.69
C SER A 333 2.43 -15.20 -8.12
N ILE A 334 2.57 -16.46 -7.70
CA ILE A 334 1.47 -17.16 -7.03
C ILE A 334 0.95 -16.37 -5.80
N ARG A 335 1.83 -15.67 -5.10
CA ARG A 335 1.47 -14.82 -3.94
C ARG A 335 0.59 -13.64 -4.37
N PHE A 336 0.94 -13.00 -5.48
CA PHE A 336 0.16 -11.89 -6.03
C PHE A 336 -1.18 -12.38 -6.60
N GLU A 337 -1.20 -13.49 -7.33
CA GLU A 337 -2.45 -14.07 -7.86
C GLU A 337 -3.41 -14.49 -6.74
N ARG A 338 -2.89 -15.02 -5.63
CA ARG A 338 -3.71 -15.33 -4.45
C ARG A 338 -4.22 -14.06 -3.74
N LEU A 339 -3.45 -12.97 -3.75
CA LEU A 339 -3.92 -11.67 -3.29
C LEU A 339 -5.09 -11.18 -4.17
N VAL A 340 -4.97 -11.28 -5.49
CA VAL A 340 -6.02 -10.91 -6.46
C VAL A 340 -7.30 -11.69 -6.20
N GLU A 341 -7.21 -13.00 -5.99
CA GLU A 341 -8.35 -13.86 -5.64
C GLU A 341 -9.05 -13.34 -4.36
N GLY A 342 -8.27 -13.06 -3.31
CA GLY A 342 -8.82 -12.54 -2.06
C GLY A 342 -9.51 -11.19 -2.23
N LEU A 343 -8.93 -10.28 -3.04
CA LEU A 343 -9.53 -8.97 -3.34
C LEU A 343 -10.85 -9.10 -4.09
N GLN A 344 -10.93 -10.02 -5.05
CA GLN A 344 -12.20 -10.33 -5.74
C GLN A 344 -13.25 -10.88 -4.79
N ASP A 345 -12.85 -11.74 -3.85
CA ASP A 345 -13.77 -12.28 -2.84
C ASP A 345 -14.22 -11.20 -1.86
N CYS A 346 -13.35 -10.24 -1.49
CA CYS A 346 -13.74 -9.07 -0.69
C CYS A 346 -14.84 -8.26 -1.39
N GLU A 347 -14.70 -8.04 -2.69
CA GLU A 347 -15.73 -7.31 -3.46
C GLU A 347 -17.03 -8.12 -3.60
N LYS A 348 -16.95 -9.44 -3.81
CA LYS A 348 -18.15 -10.32 -3.77
C LYS A 348 -18.86 -10.21 -2.41
N ILE A 349 -18.12 -10.23 -1.31
CA ILE A 349 -18.67 -10.10 0.05
C ILE A 349 -19.38 -8.77 0.22
N HIS A 350 -18.75 -7.67 -0.24
CA HIS A 350 -19.34 -6.33 -0.19
C HIS A 350 -20.68 -6.30 -0.92
N ILE A 351 -20.71 -6.71 -2.18
CA ILE A 351 -21.93 -6.76 -3.01
C ILE A 351 -23.01 -7.65 -2.38
N LEU A 352 -22.62 -8.85 -1.92
CA LEU A 352 -23.57 -9.78 -1.31
C LEU A 352 -24.16 -9.25 -0.01
N ARG A 353 -23.38 -8.57 0.82
CA ARG A 353 -23.88 -7.94 2.05
C ARG A 353 -24.94 -6.90 1.75
N GLU A 354 -24.71 -6.02 0.77
CA GLU A 354 -25.69 -5.02 0.35
C GLU A 354 -26.98 -5.67 -0.21
N GLU A 355 -26.83 -6.61 -1.13
CA GLU A 355 -27.98 -7.28 -1.75
C GLU A 355 -28.80 -8.08 -0.75
N LEU A 356 -28.15 -8.85 0.13
CA LEU A 356 -28.84 -9.66 1.13
C LEU A 356 -29.57 -8.81 2.17
N ALA A 357 -28.95 -7.70 2.58
CA ALA A 357 -29.58 -6.72 3.46
C ALA A 357 -30.81 -6.07 2.79
N ALA A 358 -30.67 -5.60 1.54
CA ALA A 358 -31.76 -4.98 0.79
C ALA A 358 -32.95 -5.93 0.56
N LYS A 359 -32.67 -7.24 0.38
CA LYS A 359 -33.69 -8.30 0.21
C LYS A 359 -34.27 -8.83 1.53
N GLY A 360 -33.77 -8.36 2.69
CA GLY A 360 -34.16 -8.90 4.00
C GLY A 360 -33.75 -10.37 4.20
N ALA A 361 -32.74 -10.85 3.46
CA ALA A 361 -32.29 -12.25 3.50
C ALA A 361 -31.36 -12.52 4.70
N ASN A 362 -31.84 -12.21 5.92
CA ASN A 362 -31.07 -12.22 7.16
C ASN A 362 -30.38 -13.56 7.45
N GLY A 363 -31.00 -14.69 7.10
CA GLY A 363 -30.40 -16.03 7.28
C GLY A 363 -29.13 -16.23 6.44
N LYS A 364 -29.15 -15.82 5.18
CA LYS A 364 -27.97 -15.87 4.30
C LYS A 364 -26.89 -14.90 4.75
N LEU A 365 -27.27 -13.66 5.12
CA LEU A 365 -26.35 -12.65 5.64
C LEU A 365 -25.66 -13.15 6.92
N LYS A 366 -26.42 -13.76 7.84
CA LYS A 366 -25.84 -14.37 9.05
C LYS A 366 -24.85 -15.50 8.71
N LYS A 367 -25.18 -16.38 7.73
CA LYS A 367 -24.28 -17.46 7.28
C LYS A 367 -22.98 -16.89 6.71
N LEU A 368 -23.06 -15.86 5.86
CA LEU A 368 -21.90 -15.16 5.28
C LEU A 368 -20.99 -14.56 6.35
N ASN A 369 -21.57 -13.77 7.26
CA ASN A 369 -20.81 -13.12 8.33
C ASN A 369 -20.19 -14.12 9.32
N ALA A 370 -20.89 -15.22 9.63
CA ALA A 370 -20.36 -16.29 10.48
C ALA A 370 -19.15 -16.96 9.82
N LYS A 371 -19.20 -17.23 8.50
CA LYS A 371 -18.05 -17.81 7.78
C LYS A 371 -16.88 -16.82 7.71
N LEU A 372 -17.17 -15.53 7.46
CA LEU A 372 -16.15 -14.50 7.39
C LEU A 372 -15.45 -14.30 8.75
N SER A 373 -16.17 -14.44 9.88
CA SER A 373 -15.58 -14.30 11.23
C SER A 373 -14.51 -15.35 11.54
N GLU A 374 -14.41 -16.44 10.76
CA GLU A 374 -13.30 -17.40 10.88
C GLU A 374 -11.94 -16.79 10.48
N PHE A 375 -11.93 -15.69 9.72
CA PHE A 375 -10.70 -15.00 9.28
C PHE A 375 -10.20 -13.96 10.29
N THR A 376 -10.77 -13.85 11.46
CA THR A 376 -10.15 -13.11 12.58
C THR A 376 -9.14 -14.01 13.32
N PRO A 377 -8.17 -13.46 14.09
CA PRO A 377 -7.24 -14.26 14.88
C PRO A 377 -7.97 -15.26 15.80
N GLU A 378 -9.00 -14.79 16.52
CA GLU A 378 -9.82 -15.61 17.41
C GLU A 378 -10.67 -16.63 16.65
N GLY A 379 -11.21 -16.24 15.50
CA GLY A 379 -11.97 -17.12 14.62
C GLY A 379 -11.11 -18.25 14.09
N TRP A 380 -9.91 -17.94 13.61
CA TRP A 380 -8.97 -18.93 13.13
C TRP A 380 -8.57 -19.96 14.18
N ILE A 381 -8.30 -19.51 15.43
CA ILE A 381 -8.04 -20.41 16.56
C ILE A 381 -9.21 -21.37 16.77
N LYS A 382 -10.46 -20.88 16.72
CA LYS A 382 -11.66 -21.70 16.86
C LYS A 382 -11.84 -22.75 15.76
N THR A 383 -11.28 -22.53 14.58
CA THR A 383 -11.24 -23.54 13.51
C THR A 383 -10.21 -24.64 13.72
N ASN A 384 -9.50 -24.64 14.87
CA ASN A 384 -8.33 -25.48 15.13
C ASN A 384 -7.18 -25.21 14.16
N LYS A 385 -6.97 -23.93 13.84
CA LYS A 385 -5.93 -23.43 12.92
C LYS A 385 -5.95 -24.13 11.55
N LYS A 386 -7.15 -24.21 10.98
CA LYS A 386 -7.34 -24.73 9.62
C LYS A 386 -6.42 -24.02 8.63
N SER A 387 -5.89 -24.76 7.63
CA SER A 387 -4.97 -24.14 6.66
C SER A 387 -5.65 -23.01 5.86
N PRO A 388 -4.93 -21.95 5.52
CA PRO A 388 -5.43 -20.85 4.71
C PRO A 388 -6.07 -21.30 3.39
N ALA A 389 -5.45 -22.25 2.69
CA ALA A 389 -6.00 -22.79 1.44
C ALA A 389 -7.40 -23.39 1.62
N LYS A 390 -7.58 -24.15 2.70
CA LYS A 390 -8.90 -24.75 2.99
C LYS A 390 -9.93 -23.68 3.35
N MET A 391 -9.56 -22.71 4.17
CA MET A 391 -10.46 -21.63 4.58
C MET A 391 -10.90 -20.79 3.39
N VAL A 392 -9.96 -20.37 2.54
CA VAL A 392 -10.24 -19.60 1.33
C VAL A 392 -11.11 -20.40 0.36
N SER A 393 -10.82 -21.68 0.13
CA SER A 393 -11.65 -22.56 -0.71
C SER A 393 -13.08 -22.70 -0.19
N GLU A 394 -13.27 -22.85 1.12
CA GLU A 394 -14.60 -22.92 1.75
C GLU A 394 -15.37 -21.59 1.63
N MET A 395 -14.66 -20.45 1.72
CA MET A 395 -15.26 -19.13 1.50
C MET A 395 -15.69 -18.96 0.05
N ASN A 396 -14.82 -19.29 -0.91
CA ASN A 396 -15.14 -19.26 -2.33
C ASN A 396 -16.38 -20.11 -2.68
N ALA A 397 -16.45 -21.33 -2.15
CA ALA A 397 -17.61 -22.18 -2.34
C ALA A 397 -18.91 -21.53 -1.82
N LEU A 398 -18.85 -20.94 -0.61
CA LEU A 398 -19.98 -20.24 -0.03
C LEU A 398 -20.42 -19.03 -0.88
N LEU A 399 -19.47 -18.23 -1.36
CA LEU A 399 -19.77 -17.06 -2.19
C LEU A 399 -20.43 -17.44 -3.52
N ASN A 400 -20.04 -18.57 -4.10
CA ASN A 400 -20.62 -19.06 -5.35
C ASN A 400 -22.02 -19.67 -5.18
N GLU A 401 -22.38 -20.12 -3.96
CA GLU A 401 -23.72 -20.63 -3.62
C GLU A 401 -24.74 -19.51 -3.34
N MET A 402 -24.30 -18.28 -3.08
CA MET A 402 -25.17 -17.17 -2.66
C MET A 402 -25.68 -16.31 -3.80
#